data_6bac457e7707b30ce914b17219a53292
#
_entry.id   6bac457e7707b30ce914b17219a53292
#
_cell.length_a   1.000
_cell.length_b   1.000
_cell.length_c   1.000
_cell.angle_alpha   90.00
_cell.angle_beta   90.00
_cell.angle_gamma   90.00
#
_symmetry.space_group_name_H-M   'P 1'
#
loop_
_entity.id
_entity.type
_entity.pdbx_description
1 polymer ?
#
loop_
_entity_poly.entity_id
_entity_poly.type
_entity_poly.pdbx_seq_one_letter_code
_entity_poly.pdbx_strand_id
1 'polypeptide(L)'
;NIEEVRKMYDFFDNEDYLKNANDNILVVLIIETVEAVENLEEIAAVPGIDVLFLGPWDMCLSLGLDPLLLPHREIDQILEKMVKTSARFDVVAGAGASVPGDVSKRLNQGVKFLSYGPDYAMLSAAAISGVDAFKNWSKSNDRINNRTN
;
A
#
# COMPACT_ATOMS: atom_id res chain seq x y z
N ASN A 1 -18.01 23.74 -8.73
CA ASN A 1 -19.43 24.08 -8.90
C ASN A 1 -20.16 23.70 -7.60
N ILE A 2 -21.00 24.67 -7.06
CA ILE A 2 -21.74 24.48 -5.81
C ILE A 2 -22.68 23.27 -5.84
N GLU A 3 -23.22 22.93 -7.02
CA GLU A 3 -24.06 21.73 -7.19
C GLU A 3 -23.28 20.42 -7.06
N GLU A 4 -22.03 20.35 -7.53
CA GLU A 4 -21.17 19.17 -7.34
C GLU A 4 -20.77 19.01 -5.88
N VAL A 5 -20.52 20.12 -5.18
CA VAL A 5 -20.26 20.12 -3.74
C VAL A 5 -21.52 19.71 -2.98
N ARG A 6 -22.71 20.19 -3.34
CA ARG A 6 -23.97 19.74 -2.74
C ARG A 6 -24.21 18.26 -2.97
N LYS A 7 -24.01 17.73 -4.19
CA LYS A 7 -24.11 16.29 -4.45
C LYS A 7 -23.14 15.44 -3.62
N MET A 8 -21.94 15.96 -3.30
CA MET A 8 -21.04 15.33 -2.32
C MET A 8 -21.59 15.37 -0.90
N TYR A 9 -22.33 16.42 -0.51
CA TYR A 9 -22.96 16.53 0.81
C TYR A 9 -24.32 15.84 0.88
N ASP A 10 -25.09 15.75 -0.22
CA ASP A 10 -26.33 14.96 -0.32
C ASP A 10 -26.04 13.44 -0.25
N PHE A 11 -24.78 13.02 -0.47
CA PHE A 11 -24.29 11.68 -0.16
C PHE A 11 -24.35 11.36 1.35
N PHE A 12 -24.45 12.38 2.20
CA PHE A 12 -24.69 12.30 3.62
C PHE A 12 -26.15 12.61 3.99
N ASP A 13 -27.13 12.15 3.19
CA ASP A 13 -28.50 12.03 3.72
C ASP A 13 -28.45 11.11 4.95
N ASN A 14 -28.53 11.72 6.13
CA ASN A 14 -28.27 11.06 7.42
C ASN A 14 -29.10 9.80 7.62
N GLU A 15 -30.27 9.71 6.98
CA GLU A 15 -31.17 8.56 7.15
C GLU A 15 -30.70 7.35 6.29
N ASP A 16 -30.31 7.57 5.06
CA ASP A 16 -29.74 6.54 4.16
C ASP A 16 -28.34 6.12 4.62
N TYR A 17 -27.51 7.07 5.08
CA TYR A 17 -26.21 6.74 5.64
C TYR A 17 -26.32 5.82 6.86
N LEU A 18 -27.17 6.15 7.83
CA LEU A 18 -27.32 5.34 9.05
C LEU A 18 -27.86 3.94 8.76
N LYS A 19 -28.74 3.79 7.75
CA LYS A 19 -29.31 2.49 7.38
C LYS A 19 -28.30 1.58 6.67
N ASN A 20 -27.41 2.17 5.85
CA ASN A 20 -26.52 1.42 4.96
C ASN A 20 -25.02 1.57 5.33
N ALA A 21 -24.70 2.22 6.46
CA ALA A 21 -23.31 2.51 6.85
C ALA A 21 -22.46 1.23 6.92
N ASN A 22 -22.98 0.16 7.52
CA ASN A 22 -22.28 -1.11 7.67
C ASN A 22 -22.05 -1.81 6.32
N ASP A 23 -23.01 -1.68 5.39
CA ASP A 23 -22.91 -2.30 4.06
C ASP A 23 -21.90 -1.57 3.15
N ASN A 24 -21.55 -0.33 3.52
CA ASN A 24 -20.60 0.51 2.79
C ASN A 24 -19.20 0.59 3.44
N ILE A 25 -18.93 -0.19 4.50
CA ILE A 25 -17.63 -0.26 5.16
C ILE A 25 -16.85 -1.44 4.59
N LEU A 26 -15.59 -1.17 4.20
CA LEU A 26 -14.61 -2.19 3.86
C LEU A 26 -13.76 -2.51 5.09
N VAL A 27 -13.80 -3.77 5.54
CA VAL A 27 -13.00 -4.25 6.68
C VAL A 27 -11.69 -4.82 6.19
N VAL A 28 -10.60 -4.09 6.46
CA VAL A 28 -9.23 -4.48 6.09
C VAL A 28 -8.46 -4.85 7.35
N LEU A 29 -8.09 -6.12 7.50
CA LEU A 29 -7.24 -6.58 8.59
C LEU A 29 -5.78 -6.63 8.16
N ILE A 30 -4.90 -6.04 8.97
CA ILE A 30 -3.46 -6.09 8.72
C ILE A 30 -2.88 -7.35 9.37
N ILE A 31 -2.24 -8.18 8.57
CA ILE A 31 -1.51 -9.38 9.00
C ILE A 31 -0.04 -9.00 9.11
N GLU A 32 0.45 -8.83 10.34
CA GLU A 32 1.77 -8.24 10.60
C GLU A 32 2.53 -8.91 11.76
N THR A 33 2.01 -10.05 12.27
CA THR A 33 2.69 -10.84 13.30
C THR A 33 2.76 -12.31 12.89
N VAL A 34 3.77 -13.02 13.43
CA VAL A 34 3.89 -14.48 13.23
C VAL A 34 2.65 -15.20 13.73
N GLU A 35 2.11 -14.81 14.88
CA GLU A 35 0.89 -15.38 15.44
C GLU A 35 -0.32 -15.22 14.50
N ALA A 36 -0.46 -14.04 13.84
CA ALA A 36 -1.52 -13.84 12.86
C ALA A 36 -1.35 -14.74 11.64
N VAL A 37 -0.11 -15.03 11.21
CA VAL A 37 0.16 -15.97 10.11
C VAL A 37 -0.12 -17.42 10.51
N GLU A 38 0.11 -17.79 11.77
CA GLU A 38 -0.21 -19.12 12.31
C GLU A 38 -1.73 -19.34 12.34
N ASN A 39 -2.49 -18.32 12.76
CA ASN A 39 -3.96 -18.37 12.86
C ASN A 39 -4.69 -17.85 11.59
N LEU A 40 -4.00 -17.76 10.46
CA LEU A 40 -4.50 -17.08 9.26
C LEU A 40 -5.82 -17.67 8.72
N GLU A 41 -6.03 -18.98 8.79
CA GLU A 41 -7.27 -19.63 8.36
C GLU A 41 -8.43 -19.31 9.29
N GLU A 42 -8.18 -19.28 10.59
CA GLU A 42 -9.20 -18.92 11.60
C GLU A 42 -9.61 -17.45 11.45
N ILE A 43 -8.65 -16.58 11.19
CA ILE A 43 -8.90 -15.16 10.91
C ILE A 43 -9.70 -15.02 9.62
N ALA A 44 -9.29 -15.67 8.54
CA ALA A 44 -9.97 -15.60 7.25
C ALA A 44 -11.41 -16.15 7.28
N ALA A 45 -11.70 -17.05 8.20
CA ALA A 45 -13.03 -17.63 8.37
C ALA A 45 -14.02 -16.71 9.12
N VAL A 46 -13.56 -15.60 9.70
CA VAL A 46 -14.43 -14.65 10.41
C VAL A 46 -15.32 -13.90 9.42
N PRO A 47 -16.66 -13.97 9.57
CA PRO A 47 -17.56 -13.25 8.67
C PRO A 47 -17.37 -11.73 8.73
N GLY A 48 -17.49 -11.06 7.59
CA GLY A 48 -17.41 -9.60 7.49
C GLY A 48 -16.00 -9.04 7.33
N ILE A 49 -15.00 -9.89 7.14
CA ILE A 49 -13.67 -9.47 6.70
C ILE A 49 -13.64 -9.45 5.18
N ASP A 50 -13.25 -8.31 4.59
CA ASP A 50 -13.14 -8.13 3.14
C ASP A 50 -11.72 -8.36 2.63
N VAL A 51 -10.72 -7.88 3.39
CA VAL A 51 -9.32 -7.89 2.97
C VAL A 51 -8.40 -8.34 4.10
N LEU A 52 -7.47 -9.24 3.79
CA LEU A 52 -6.28 -9.52 4.58
C LEU A 52 -5.10 -8.79 3.95
N PHE A 53 -4.56 -7.79 4.62
CA PHE A 53 -3.50 -6.93 4.10
C PHE A 53 -2.16 -7.25 4.79
N LEU A 54 -1.11 -7.52 4.02
CA LEU A 54 0.22 -7.76 4.58
C LEU A 54 0.88 -6.47 5.06
N GLY A 55 1.20 -6.37 6.36
CA GLY A 55 2.02 -5.33 6.97
C GLY A 55 3.51 -5.74 7.00
N PRO A 56 4.31 -5.44 5.97
CA PRO A 56 5.64 -6.03 5.84
C PRO A 56 6.65 -5.51 6.86
N TRP A 57 6.50 -4.28 7.36
CA TRP A 57 7.44 -3.69 8.32
C TRP A 57 7.33 -4.36 9.68
N ASP A 58 6.13 -4.41 10.24
CA ASP A 58 5.88 -5.01 11.56
C ASP A 58 6.04 -6.54 11.47
N MET A 59 5.71 -7.15 10.34
CA MET A 59 6.01 -8.56 10.09
C MET A 59 7.51 -8.85 10.15
N CYS A 60 8.37 -8.00 9.57
CA CYS A 60 9.82 -8.13 9.70
C CYS A 60 10.24 -8.09 11.18
N LEU A 61 9.74 -7.13 11.95
CA LEU A 61 10.04 -7.03 13.38
C LEU A 61 9.58 -8.28 14.14
N SER A 62 8.38 -8.79 13.84
CA SER A 62 7.84 -10.02 14.44
C SER A 62 8.68 -11.26 14.10
N LEU A 63 9.34 -11.29 12.94
CA LEU A 63 10.25 -12.35 12.50
C LEU A 63 11.70 -12.16 13.00
N GLY A 64 12.01 -11.02 13.62
CA GLY A 64 13.38 -10.66 13.98
C GLY A 64 14.25 -10.27 12.78
N LEU A 65 13.63 -9.81 11.68
CA LEU A 65 14.29 -9.32 10.48
C LEU A 65 14.38 -7.80 10.48
N ASP A 66 15.37 -7.25 9.78
CA ASP A 66 15.51 -5.80 9.59
C ASP A 66 14.57 -5.30 8.48
N PRO A 67 13.55 -4.47 8.79
CA PRO A 67 12.63 -3.96 7.78
C PRO A 67 13.30 -3.01 6.75
N LEU A 68 14.47 -2.43 7.08
CA LEU A 68 15.22 -1.59 6.15
C LEU A 68 15.87 -2.38 5.01
N LEU A 69 15.99 -3.71 5.17
CA LEU A 69 16.57 -4.62 4.17
C LEU A 69 15.49 -5.31 3.31
N LEU A 70 14.25 -4.85 3.33
CA LEU A 70 13.21 -5.36 2.42
C LEU A 70 13.67 -5.24 0.94
N PRO A 71 13.35 -6.23 0.09
CA PRO A 71 12.46 -7.37 0.32
C PRO A 71 13.16 -8.58 0.96
N HIS A 72 12.47 -9.26 1.89
CA HIS A 72 12.89 -10.55 2.44
C HIS A 72 12.08 -11.69 1.79
N ARG A 73 12.71 -12.86 1.62
CA ARG A 73 12.07 -14.05 1.06
C ARG A 73 10.91 -14.54 1.92
N GLU A 74 11.06 -14.44 3.23
CA GLU A 74 10.05 -14.83 4.22
C GLU A 74 8.76 -14.04 4.04
N ILE A 75 8.89 -12.75 3.76
CA ILE A 75 7.75 -11.86 3.49
C ILE A 75 7.01 -12.27 2.20
N ASP A 76 7.73 -12.59 1.14
CA ASP A 76 7.12 -13.08 -0.10
C ASP A 76 6.43 -14.45 0.10
N GLN A 77 6.99 -15.35 0.94
CA GLN A 77 6.36 -16.64 1.29
C GLN A 77 5.08 -16.45 2.13
N ILE A 78 5.08 -15.51 3.07
CA ILE A 78 3.88 -15.16 3.85
C ILE A 78 2.80 -14.62 2.93
N LEU A 79 3.14 -13.71 2.01
CA LEU A 79 2.18 -13.19 1.04
C LEU A 79 1.59 -14.31 0.17
N GLU A 80 2.40 -15.25 -0.28
CA GLU A 80 1.91 -16.41 -1.03
C GLU A 80 0.94 -17.28 -0.23
N LYS A 81 1.24 -17.51 1.07
CA LYS A 81 0.31 -18.20 1.99
C LYS A 81 -0.99 -17.42 2.13
N MET A 82 -0.91 -16.09 2.33
CA MET A 82 -2.08 -15.22 2.44
C MET A 82 -2.96 -15.27 1.19
N VAL A 83 -2.38 -15.17 -0.01
CA VAL A 83 -3.14 -15.25 -1.28
C VAL A 83 -3.86 -16.58 -1.41
N LYS A 84 -3.19 -17.70 -1.10
CA LYS A 84 -3.80 -19.05 -1.14
C LYS A 84 -4.94 -19.19 -0.13
N THR A 85 -4.73 -18.70 1.10
CA THR A 85 -5.75 -18.76 2.15
C THR A 85 -6.94 -17.88 1.80
N SER A 86 -6.71 -16.63 1.40
CA SER A 86 -7.76 -15.68 1.02
C SER A 86 -8.67 -16.22 -0.08
N ALA A 87 -8.10 -16.89 -1.09
CA ALA A 87 -8.88 -17.49 -2.17
C ALA A 87 -9.81 -18.63 -1.70
N ARG A 88 -9.46 -19.31 -0.60
CA ARG A 88 -10.30 -20.41 -0.02
C ARG A 88 -11.47 -19.90 0.81
N PHE A 89 -11.35 -18.71 1.37
CA PHE A 89 -12.33 -18.13 2.29
C PHE A 89 -13.13 -16.97 1.69
N ASP A 90 -13.00 -16.73 0.37
CA ASP A 90 -13.64 -15.61 -0.35
C ASP A 90 -13.30 -14.23 0.23
N VAL A 91 -12.06 -14.09 0.75
CA VAL A 91 -11.50 -12.84 1.25
C VAL A 91 -10.44 -12.35 0.26
N VAL A 92 -10.21 -11.06 0.16
CA VAL A 92 -9.22 -10.49 -0.77
C VAL A 92 -7.84 -10.42 -0.11
N ALA A 93 -6.80 -10.87 -0.81
CA ALA A 93 -5.41 -10.62 -0.38
C ALA A 93 -4.94 -9.23 -0.80
N GLY A 94 -4.39 -8.49 0.17
CA GLY A 94 -3.87 -7.14 0.01
C GLY A 94 -2.37 -7.03 0.32
N ALA A 95 -1.68 -6.10 -0.35
CA ALA A 95 -0.29 -5.75 -0.06
C ALA A 95 0.07 -4.35 -0.55
N GLY A 96 1.19 -3.81 -0.03
CA GLY A 96 1.76 -2.55 -0.49
C GLY A 96 2.65 -2.69 -1.72
N ALA A 97 2.69 -1.61 -2.53
CA ALA A 97 3.67 -1.38 -3.57
C ALA A 97 4.21 0.05 -3.43
N SER A 98 5.52 0.23 -3.49
CA SER A 98 6.16 1.55 -3.29
C SER A 98 6.66 2.17 -4.59
N VAL A 99 6.88 1.36 -5.61
CA VAL A 99 7.33 1.78 -6.95
C VAL A 99 6.53 1.07 -8.04
N PRO A 100 6.47 1.61 -9.28
CA PRO A 100 5.68 0.99 -10.36
C PRO A 100 5.99 -0.49 -10.63
N GLY A 101 7.26 -0.91 -10.48
CA GLY A 101 7.67 -2.30 -10.66
C GLY A 101 7.05 -3.26 -9.63
N ASP A 102 6.80 -2.78 -8.41
CA ASP A 102 6.16 -3.58 -7.37
C ASP A 102 4.71 -3.87 -7.70
N VAL A 103 4.00 -2.95 -8.37
CA VAL A 103 2.60 -3.13 -8.76
C VAL A 103 2.44 -4.40 -9.59
N SER A 104 3.21 -4.52 -10.67
CA SER A 104 3.17 -5.71 -11.52
C SER A 104 3.58 -6.98 -10.77
N LYS A 105 4.60 -6.90 -9.89
CA LYS A 105 5.01 -8.02 -9.04
C LYS A 105 3.85 -8.49 -8.15
N ARG A 106 3.19 -7.58 -7.43
CA ARG A 106 2.09 -7.90 -6.50
C ARG A 106 0.87 -8.45 -7.23
N LEU A 107 0.50 -7.88 -8.36
CA LEU A 107 -0.61 -8.39 -9.18
C LEU A 107 -0.31 -9.82 -9.69
N ASN A 108 0.91 -10.09 -10.15
CA ASN A 108 1.33 -11.43 -10.57
C ASN A 108 1.38 -12.44 -9.41
N GLN A 109 1.57 -11.99 -8.17
CA GLN A 109 1.48 -12.81 -6.97
C GLN A 109 0.03 -13.13 -6.57
N GLY A 110 -0.98 -12.52 -7.20
CA GLY A 110 -2.40 -12.74 -6.92
C GLY A 110 -3.01 -11.74 -5.94
N VAL A 111 -2.31 -10.65 -5.61
CA VAL A 111 -2.85 -9.54 -4.83
C VAL A 111 -3.94 -8.82 -5.62
N LYS A 112 -5.10 -8.56 -4.98
CA LYS A 112 -6.24 -7.86 -5.58
C LYS A 112 -6.56 -6.52 -4.91
N PHE A 113 -6.08 -6.29 -3.69
CA PHE A 113 -6.16 -5.01 -3.00
C PHE A 113 -4.76 -4.43 -2.84
N LEU A 114 -4.49 -3.29 -3.49
CA LEU A 114 -3.15 -2.71 -3.55
C LEU A 114 -3.13 -1.30 -2.95
N SER A 115 -2.28 -1.08 -1.94
CA SER A 115 -1.91 0.25 -1.48
C SER A 115 -0.66 0.72 -2.23
N TYR A 116 -0.70 1.88 -2.87
CA TYR A 116 0.42 2.41 -3.63
C TYR A 116 1.05 3.62 -2.96
N GLY A 117 2.19 3.40 -2.32
CA GLY A 117 3.04 4.43 -1.71
C GLY A 117 2.35 5.32 -0.65
N PRO A 118 3.09 5.84 0.30
CA PRO A 118 2.59 6.91 1.15
C PRO A 118 2.71 8.26 0.44
N ASP A 119 1.77 9.17 0.69
CA ASP A 119 1.69 10.51 0.11
C ASP A 119 2.96 11.34 0.31
N TYR A 120 3.54 11.29 1.51
CA TYR A 120 4.79 12.00 1.82
C TYR A 120 5.97 11.50 0.95
N ALA A 121 6.03 10.22 0.61
CA ALA A 121 7.09 9.68 -0.24
C ALA A 121 6.94 10.14 -1.69
N MET A 122 5.71 10.19 -2.19
CA MET A 122 5.41 10.72 -3.53
C MET A 122 5.79 12.20 -3.61
N LEU A 123 5.41 12.99 -2.61
CA LEU A 123 5.75 14.42 -2.55
C LEU A 123 7.26 14.64 -2.46
N SER A 124 7.94 13.89 -1.59
CA SER A 124 9.39 13.96 -1.42
C SER A 124 10.12 13.58 -2.71
N ALA A 125 9.70 12.52 -3.38
CA ALA A 125 10.32 12.10 -4.65
C ALA A 125 10.19 13.18 -5.73
N ALA A 126 9.04 13.83 -5.84
CA ALA A 126 8.83 14.93 -6.78
C ALA A 126 9.72 16.13 -6.45
N ALA A 127 9.84 16.50 -5.17
CA ALA A 127 10.70 17.60 -4.73
C ALA A 127 12.20 17.31 -4.98
N ILE A 128 12.66 16.10 -4.65
CA ILE A 128 14.04 15.64 -4.89
C ILE A 128 14.36 15.70 -6.39
N SER A 129 13.46 15.22 -7.24
CA SER A 129 13.63 15.26 -8.70
C SER A 129 13.87 16.68 -9.22
N GLY A 130 13.09 17.66 -8.71
CA GLY A 130 13.28 19.08 -9.06
C GLY A 130 14.64 19.65 -8.60
N VAL A 131 15.05 19.33 -7.36
CA VAL A 131 16.35 19.75 -6.82
C VAL A 131 17.50 19.13 -7.62
N ASP A 132 17.39 17.87 -7.99
CA ASP A 132 18.43 17.18 -8.76
C ASP A 132 18.54 17.72 -10.19
N ALA A 133 17.42 18.08 -10.82
CA ALA A 133 17.42 18.77 -12.10
C ALA A 133 18.17 20.10 -12.02
N PHE A 134 17.92 20.92 -10.98
CA PHE A 134 18.65 22.17 -10.74
C PHE A 134 20.14 21.94 -10.51
N LYS A 135 20.53 20.98 -9.65
CA LYS A 135 21.93 20.65 -9.38
C LYS A 135 22.67 20.20 -10.64
N ASN A 136 22.03 19.42 -11.50
CA ASN A 136 22.61 18.95 -12.74
C ASN A 136 22.79 20.08 -13.74
N TRP A 137 21.83 20.98 -13.83
CA TRP A 137 21.94 22.19 -14.65
C TRP A 137 23.11 23.09 -14.18
N SER A 138 23.21 23.36 -12.87
CA SER A 138 24.29 24.18 -12.28
C SER A 138 25.67 23.59 -12.61
N LYS A 139 25.87 22.28 -12.35
CA LYS A 139 27.16 21.61 -12.67
C LYS A 139 27.52 21.67 -14.16
N SER A 140 26.54 21.63 -15.03
CA SER A 140 26.80 21.74 -16.49
C SER A 140 27.23 23.15 -16.88
N ASN A 141 26.67 24.19 -16.29
CA ASN A 141 27.00 25.58 -16.57
C ASN A 141 28.33 26.01 -15.94
N ASP A 142 28.71 25.54 -14.76
CA ASP A 142 30.03 25.78 -14.17
C ASP A 142 31.15 25.21 -15.03
N ARG A 143 30.92 24.07 -15.71
CA ARG A 143 31.88 23.50 -16.69
C ARG A 143 32.02 24.35 -17.96
N ILE A 144 30.97 25.06 -18.36
CA ILE A 144 31.00 25.96 -19.53
C ILE A 144 31.77 27.20 -19.18
N ASN A 145 31.53 27.84 -18.03
CA ASN A 145 32.24 29.05 -17.58
C ASN A 145 33.73 28.83 -17.32
N ASN A 146 34.14 27.65 -16.88
CA ASN A 146 35.54 27.29 -16.67
C ASN A 146 36.31 26.91 -17.97
N ARG A 147 35.63 26.78 -19.12
CA ARG A 147 36.28 26.55 -20.44
C ARG A 147 36.48 27.81 -21.26
N THR A 148 35.97 28.93 -20.81
CA THR A 148 36.05 30.24 -21.48
C THR A 148 37.09 31.20 -20.83
N ASN A 149 37.83 30.73 -19.81
CA ASN A 149 39.01 31.35 -19.24
C ASN A 149 40.23 30.45 -19.52
#